data_c71be6c32089546267c23769da6bf2cb
#
_entry.id   c71be6c32089546267c23769da6bf2cb
#
_cell.length_a   1.000
_cell.length_b   1.000
_cell.length_c   1.000
_cell.angle_alpha   90.00
_cell.angle_beta   90.00
_cell.angle_gamma   90.00
#
_symmetry.space_group_name_H-M   'P 1'
#
loop_
_entity.id
_entity.type
_entity.pdbx_description
1 polymer ?
#
loop_
_entity_poly.entity_id
_entity_poly.type
_entity_poly.pdbx_seq_one_letter_code
_entity_poly.pdbx_strand_id
1 'polypeptide(L)'
;SLINDARNEVKNSVLVDNGDLIQGSPLADYMSAKGLKAGDIHPVYKALNTLDYTVGTLGNHEFNYGLDYLKNALAGAKFPYVNANVIDARTKQPMFTPYLIKDTEVVDKDGKKQTLKIGYIGVVPPQIMGWDKANLSGKVTVNDITETVRKYVPEMREKGADVVVVLAHSGLSADPYKVMAENSVYYLSEIPGVNAIMFGHAHAVFPGKDFADIEGADIAKGTLNGVPAVMPGMWGDHLGVVDLQLSNDSGKWQVTQAKAEARPIYDIANKKSLAAEDSKLVETLKADHDATRQFVSKPIGKSADNMYSYLALVQDDPTVQVVNNAQKAYVEHYIQGDPDLAKLPVLSAAAPFKVGGRKNDPASYVEVEKGQLTFRNAADLYLYPNTLIVVKASGKEVKEWLECSAGQFNQIDPNSTKPQSLINWDGFRTYNFDVIDGVNYQIDVTQPARYDGECQMVNANAERIKNLTFNGKPIDPNAMFLVATNNYRAYGGKFAGTGDSHIAFASPDENRSVLAAWIADESKRAGEIHPAADNNWRLAPIAGDKKLDIRFETSPSDKAAVFIKEKGQYPMNKVATDDIGFAIYQVDLSK
;
A
#
# COMPACT_ATOMS: atom_id res chain seq x y z
N SER A 1 11.26 24.84 -2.36
CA SER A 1 10.84 23.48 -1.99
C SER A 1 11.04 23.27 -0.49
N LEU A 2 10.31 22.34 0.10
CA LEU A 2 10.47 22.00 1.53
C LEU A 2 11.91 21.57 1.86
N ILE A 3 12.58 20.88 0.94
CA ILE A 3 13.96 20.44 1.14
C ILE A 3 14.91 21.65 1.23
N ASN A 4 14.79 22.60 0.30
CA ASN A 4 15.62 23.81 0.34
C ASN A 4 15.33 24.67 1.56
N ASP A 5 14.07 24.78 1.94
CA ASP A 5 13.68 25.52 3.14
C ASP A 5 14.30 24.90 4.40
N ALA A 6 14.24 23.58 4.54
CA ALA A 6 14.85 22.87 5.67
C ALA A 6 16.38 23.04 5.69
N ARG A 7 17.05 22.96 4.54
CA ARG A 7 18.50 23.18 4.43
C ARG A 7 18.92 24.59 4.83
N ASN A 8 18.11 25.58 4.51
CA ASN A 8 18.41 26.98 4.82
C ASN A 8 18.27 27.32 6.32
N GLU A 9 17.60 26.49 7.09
CA GLU A 9 17.39 26.69 8.53
C GLU A 9 18.62 26.29 9.37
N VAL A 10 19.50 25.46 8.82
CA VAL A 10 20.63 24.86 9.56
C VAL A 10 21.93 24.97 8.79
N LYS A 11 23.06 24.91 9.49
CA LYS A 11 24.40 24.91 8.87
C LYS A 11 24.76 23.54 8.29
N ASN A 12 24.29 22.46 8.91
CA ASN A 12 24.66 21.09 8.57
C ASN A 12 23.41 20.27 8.31
N SER A 13 23.36 19.63 7.15
CA SER A 13 22.22 18.75 6.81
C SER A 13 22.65 17.61 5.89
N VAL A 14 21.96 16.50 5.99
CA VAL A 14 22.02 15.39 5.05
C VAL A 14 20.61 15.06 4.61
N LEU A 15 20.46 14.46 3.44
CA LEU A 15 19.17 14.09 2.87
C LEU A 15 19.19 12.61 2.51
N VAL A 16 18.16 11.88 2.93
CA VAL A 16 18.07 10.44 2.72
C VAL A 16 16.73 10.04 2.09
N ASP A 17 16.74 8.93 1.37
CA ASP A 17 15.55 8.30 0.78
C ASP A 17 15.24 6.99 1.49
N ASN A 18 13.96 6.74 1.78
CA ASN A 18 13.52 5.56 2.54
C ASN A 18 12.88 4.47 1.67
N GLY A 19 13.01 4.53 0.36
CA GLY A 19 12.52 3.49 -0.55
C GLY A 19 11.08 3.66 -1.05
N ASP A 20 10.66 2.69 -1.86
CA ASP A 20 9.41 2.70 -2.62
C ASP A 20 9.35 3.83 -3.65
N LEU A 21 10.44 3.96 -4.43
CA LEU A 21 10.63 5.09 -5.32
C LEU A 21 10.27 4.81 -6.78
N ILE A 22 10.47 3.55 -7.26
CA ILE A 22 10.43 3.22 -8.69
C ILE A 22 9.13 2.56 -9.15
N GLN A 23 8.12 2.50 -8.29
CA GLN A 23 6.81 1.93 -8.59
C GLN A 23 5.69 2.76 -7.96
N GLY A 24 4.52 2.73 -8.57
CA GLY A 24 3.29 3.29 -7.99
C GLY A 24 2.80 4.56 -8.67
N SER A 25 3.29 4.87 -9.86
CA SER A 25 2.83 6.02 -10.66
C SER A 25 2.79 5.66 -12.15
N PRO A 26 2.03 6.42 -12.97
CA PRO A 26 2.06 6.24 -14.43
C PRO A 26 3.46 6.37 -15.03
N LEU A 27 4.32 7.23 -14.46
CA LEU A 27 5.71 7.37 -14.87
C LEU A 27 6.48 6.08 -14.66
N ALA A 28 6.31 5.46 -13.50
CA ALA A 28 6.93 4.17 -13.18
C ALA A 28 6.43 3.05 -14.11
N ASP A 29 5.14 3.03 -14.39
CA ASP A 29 4.53 2.08 -15.36
C ASP A 29 5.12 2.24 -16.76
N TYR A 30 5.24 3.48 -17.22
CA TYR A 30 5.86 3.78 -18.52
C TYR A 30 7.31 3.28 -18.57
N MET A 31 8.08 3.54 -17.53
CA MET A 31 9.48 3.11 -17.45
C MET A 31 9.62 1.59 -17.42
N SER A 32 8.74 0.91 -16.69
CA SER A 32 8.70 -0.56 -16.66
C SER A 32 8.35 -1.13 -18.04
N ALA A 33 7.35 -0.57 -18.70
CA ALA A 33 6.93 -1.01 -20.04
C ALA A 33 8.00 -0.76 -21.10
N LYS A 34 8.68 0.39 -21.04
CA LYS A 34 9.80 0.73 -21.92
C LYS A 34 11.00 -0.17 -21.68
N GLY A 35 11.20 -0.63 -20.46
CA GLY A 35 12.40 -1.31 -20.01
C GLY A 35 13.50 -0.32 -19.60
N LEU A 36 14.26 -0.72 -18.61
CA LEU A 36 15.40 0.06 -18.10
C LEU A 36 16.67 -0.74 -18.36
N LYS A 37 17.49 -0.25 -19.31
CA LYS A 37 18.74 -0.88 -19.69
C LYS A 37 19.90 -0.33 -18.88
N ALA A 38 21.02 -1.06 -18.86
CA ALA A 38 22.26 -0.57 -18.28
C ALA A 38 22.66 0.77 -18.93
N GLY A 39 22.98 1.77 -18.10
CA GLY A 39 23.32 3.12 -18.53
C GLY A 39 22.14 4.08 -18.62
N ASP A 40 20.90 3.59 -18.59
CA ASP A 40 19.73 4.45 -18.50
C ASP A 40 19.61 5.03 -17.08
N ILE A 41 19.11 6.27 -16.99
CA ILE A 41 18.81 6.90 -15.69
C ILE A 41 17.30 6.99 -15.55
N HIS A 42 16.77 6.29 -14.56
CA HIS A 42 15.33 6.38 -14.25
C HIS A 42 14.96 7.82 -13.89
N PRO A 43 13.82 8.36 -14.36
CA PRO A 43 13.43 9.75 -14.11
C PRO A 43 13.42 10.13 -12.63
N VAL A 44 13.03 9.23 -11.71
CA VAL A 44 13.08 9.53 -10.28
C VAL A 44 14.51 9.82 -9.81
N TYR A 45 15.51 9.12 -10.34
CA TYR A 45 16.92 9.40 -10.03
C TYR A 45 17.46 10.63 -10.74
N LYS A 46 16.92 10.98 -11.91
CA LYS A 46 17.21 12.30 -12.50
C LYS A 46 16.80 13.41 -11.52
N ALA A 47 15.63 13.28 -10.91
CA ALA A 47 15.14 14.22 -9.90
C ALA A 47 16.02 14.24 -8.63
N LEU A 48 16.21 13.08 -8.01
CA LEU A 48 16.96 12.98 -6.77
C LEU A 48 18.42 13.38 -6.93
N ASN A 49 19.03 13.09 -8.07
CA ASN A 49 20.40 13.51 -8.38
C ASN A 49 20.59 15.02 -8.41
N THR A 50 19.53 15.81 -8.62
CA THR A 50 19.58 17.28 -8.55
C THR A 50 19.49 17.83 -7.12
N LEU A 51 19.16 16.98 -6.15
CA LEU A 51 18.84 17.37 -4.77
C LEU A 51 19.92 17.00 -3.76
N ASP A 52 21.06 16.47 -4.22
CA ASP A 52 22.21 16.10 -3.37
C ASP A 52 21.84 15.13 -2.24
N TYR A 53 21.17 14.06 -2.57
CA TYR A 53 20.91 12.97 -1.61
C TYR A 53 22.21 12.33 -1.15
N THR A 54 22.27 12.01 0.14
CA THR A 54 23.43 11.39 0.77
C THR A 54 23.42 9.88 0.64
N VAL A 55 22.30 9.24 0.90
CA VAL A 55 22.12 7.79 0.88
C VAL A 55 20.64 7.45 0.74
N GLY A 56 20.35 6.29 0.18
CA GLY A 56 19.01 5.73 0.13
C GLY A 56 18.94 4.30 0.62
N THR A 57 17.75 3.82 0.89
CA THR A 57 17.48 2.40 1.15
C THR A 57 16.38 1.88 0.21
N LEU A 58 16.16 0.56 0.24
CA LEU A 58 15.18 -0.10 -0.60
C LEU A 58 13.88 -0.30 0.16
N GLY A 59 12.76 -0.05 -0.52
CA GLY A 59 11.45 -0.48 -0.08
C GLY A 59 11.05 -1.80 -0.75
N ASN A 60 9.87 -2.30 -0.40
CA ASN A 60 9.34 -3.53 -1.01
C ASN A 60 9.03 -3.35 -2.49
N HIS A 61 8.60 -2.18 -2.91
CA HIS A 61 8.27 -1.90 -4.31
C HIS A 61 9.50 -1.76 -5.23
N GLU A 62 10.71 -1.66 -4.71
CA GLU A 62 11.93 -1.73 -5.51
C GLU A 62 12.12 -3.11 -6.16
N PHE A 63 11.50 -4.16 -5.62
CA PHE A 63 11.63 -5.53 -6.11
C PHE A 63 10.56 -5.94 -7.13
N ASN A 64 9.55 -5.12 -7.36
CA ASN A 64 8.40 -5.49 -8.19
C ASN A 64 8.76 -5.81 -9.65
N TYR A 65 9.76 -5.16 -10.21
CA TYR A 65 10.19 -5.37 -11.60
C TYR A 65 11.40 -6.29 -11.73
N GLY A 66 11.80 -6.97 -10.65
CA GLY A 66 12.92 -7.90 -10.62
C GLY A 66 14.25 -7.26 -10.28
N LEU A 67 15.24 -8.13 -10.01
CA LEU A 67 16.58 -7.70 -9.54
C LEU A 67 17.39 -6.99 -10.61
N ASP A 68 17.30 -7.40 -11.88
CA ASP A 68 18.04 -6.76 -12.96
C ASP A 68 17.57 -5.35 -13.21
N TYR A 69 16.25 -5.14 -13.20
CA TYR A 69 15.66 -3.81 -13.30
C TYR A 69 16.11 -2.92 -12.13
N LEU A 70 16.07 -3.47 -10.92
CA LEU A 70 16.50 -2.76 -9.70
C LEU A 70 17.97 -2.35 -9.79
N LYS A 71 18.86 -3.27 -10.20
CA LYS A 71 20.30 -2.97 -10.37
C LYS A 71 20.54 -1.85 -11.38
N ASN A 72 19.83 -1.88 -12.50
CA ASN A 72 19.93 -0.83 -13.52
C ASN A 72 19.41 0.51 -12.99
N ALA A 73 18.33 0.51 -12.23
CA ALA A 73 17.80 1.71 -11.59
C ALA A 73 18.79 2.33 -10.60
N LEU A 74 19.33 1.52 -9.69
CA LEU A 74 20.29 1.98 -8.68
C LEU A 74 21.57 2.51 -9.29
N ALA A 75 22.03 1.93 -10.41
CA ALA A 75 23.22 2.38 -11.13
C ALA A 75 23.09 3.83 -11.65
N GLY A 76 21.88 4.31 -11.86
CA GLY A 76 21.63 5.69 -12.27
C GLY A 76 21.62 6.72 -11.13
N ALA A 77 21.59 6.27 -9.87
CA ALA A 77 21.67 7.16 -8.72
C ALA A 77 23.10 7.65 -8.48
N LYS A 78 23.27 8.94 -8.23
CA LYS A 78 24.58 9.55 -7.89
C LYS A 78 24.93 9.46 -6.41
N PHE A 79 24.19 8.67 -5.67
CA PHE A 79 24.39 8.45 -4.24
C PHE A 79 24.22 6.96 -3.93
N PRO A 80 24.85 6.47 -2.84
CA PRO A 80 24.83 5.05 -2.52
C PRO A 80 23.50 4.60 -1.89
N TYR A 81 23.22 3.30 -2.03
CA TYR A 81 22.10 2.61 -1.39
C TYR A 81 22.59 1.60 -0.36
N VAL A 82 21.86 1.45 0.72
CA VAL A 82 22.15 0.45 1.77
C VAL A 82 20.95 -0.45 2.01
N ASN A 83 21.21 -1.73 2.14
CA ASN A 83 20.25 -2.73 2.62
C ASN A 83 21.02 -3.89 3.26
N ALA A 84 20.70 -4.21 4.50
CA ALA A 84 21.43 -5.17 5.30
C ALA A 84 20.75 -6.54 5.41
N ASN A 85 19.45 -6.65 5.13
CA ASN A 85 18.72 -7.90 5.39
C ASN A 85 18.33 -8.70 4.16
N VAL A 86 18.60 -8.22 2.95
CA VAL A 86 18.47 -9.02 1.72
C VAL A 86 19.78 -9.74 1.45
N ILE A 87 19.74 -11.07 1.46
CA ILE A 87 20.90 -11.93 1.39
C ILE A 87 20.91 -12.65 0.04
N ASP A 88 22.05 -12.63 -0.66
CA ASP A 88 22.25 -13.40 -1.88
C ASP A 88 22.21 -14.90 -1.53
N ALA A 89 21.28 -15.63 -2.12
CA ALA A 89 21.09 -17.06 -1.82
C ALA A 89 22.31 -17.90 -2.19
N ARG A 90 23.11 -17.48 -3.17
CA ARG A 90 24.31 -18.18 -3.64
C ARG A 90 25.51 -17.95 -2.71
N THR A 91 25.78 -16.70 -2.36
CA THR A 91 26.98 -16.32 -1.57
C THR A 91 26.73 -16.36 -0.06
N LYS A 92 25.47 -16.33 0.37
CA LYS A 92 25.06 -16.19 1.78
C LYS A 92 25.52 -14.87 2.42
N GLN A 93 25.89 -13.88 1.60
CA GLN A 93 26.29 -12.54 2.03
C GLN A 93 25.21 -11.53 1.64
N PRO A 94 25.18 -10.35 2.27
CA PRO A 94 24.27 -9.28 1.84
C PRO A 94 24.39 -9.01 0.35
N MET A 95 23.27 -8.95 -0.35
CA MET A 95 23.23 -8.66 -1.78
C MET A 95 23.61 -7.22 -2.08
N PHE A 96 23.28 -6.31 -1.19
CA PHE A 96 23.60 -4.88 -1.28
C PHE A 96 24.58 -4.50 -0.18
N THR A 97 25.14 -3.30 -0.25
CA THR A 97 25.94 -2.74 0.83
C THR A 97 25.10 -2.67 2.10
N PRO A 98 25.44 -3.39 3.18
CA PRO A 98 24.57 -3.48 4.35
C PRO A 98 24.47 -2.17 5.11
N TYR A 99 25.58 -1.46 5.24
CA TYR A 99 25.65 -0.14 5.89
C TYR A 99 26.82 0.66 5.33
N LEU A 100 26.78 1.96 5.55
CA LEU A 100 27.88 2.88 5.23
C LEU A 100 28.19 3.73 6.44
N ILE A 101 29.49 4.02 6.64
CA ILE A 101 29.94 5.03 7.58
C ILE A 101 30.57 6.15 6.76
N LYS A 102 29.90 7.31 6.71
CA LYS A 102 30.33 8.44 5.90
C LYS A 102 30.97 9.52 6.78
N ASP A 103 32.18 9.92 6.41
CA ASP A 103 32.80 11.11 6.96
C ASP A 103 32.05 12.33 6.46
N THR A 104 31.47 13.07 7.38
CA THR A 104 30.66 14.25 7.07
C THR A 104 31.34 15.46 7.70
N GLU A 105 31.73 16.44 6.87
CA GLU A 105 32.24 17.70 7.36
C GLU A 105 31.08 18.51 7.92
N VAL A 106 31.16 18.90 9.18
CA VAL A 106 30.19 19.74 9.85
C VAL A 106 30.83 21.01 10.36
N VAL A 107 30.07 22.08 10.44
CA VAL A 107 30.50 23.37 10.97
C VAL A 107 29.85 23.57 12.34
N ASP A 108 30.65 23.74 13.38
CA ASP A 108 30.13 23.95 14.73
C ASP A 108 29.61 25.39 14.95
N LYS A 109 29.13 25.67 16.17
CA LYS A 109 28.59 26.99 16.54
C LYS A 109 29.60 28.12 16.40
N ASP A 110 30.89 27.83 16.51
CA ASP A 110 31.99 28.79 16.40
C ASP A 110 32.54 28.93 14.97
N GLY A 111 31.92 28.25 14.01
CA GLY A 111 32.34 28.25 12.62
C GLY A 111 33.49 27.29 12.30
N LYS A 112 33.91 26.47 13.26
CA LYS A 112 35.01 25.52 13.09
C LYS A 112 34.51 24.26 12.39
N LYS A 113 35.28 23.80 11.41
CA LYS A 113 35.01 22.55 10.72
C LYS A 113 35.43 21.34 11.56
N GLN A 114 34.55 20.35 11.63
CA GLN A 114 34.81 19.08 12.31
C GLN A 114 34.31 17.92 11.44
N THR A 115 34.86 16.75 11.67
CA THR A 115 34.41 15.52 10.99
C THR A 115 33.47 14.74 11.89
N LEU A 116 32.30 14.45 11.39
CA LEU A 116 31.30 13.59 12.02
C LEU A 116 31.14 12.31 11.17
N LYS A 117 31.32 11.15 11.79
CA LYS A 117 31.12 9.85 11.12
C LYS A 117 29.69 9.39 11.33
N ILE A 118 28.88 9.47 10.28
CA ILE A 118 27.49 9.04 10.32
C ILE A 118 27.36 7.66 9.69
N GLY A 119 26.87 6.70 10.46
CA GLY A 119 26.52 5.37 9.98
C GLY A 119 25.09 5.31 9.51
N TYR A 120 24.86 4.72 8.34
CA TYR A 120 23.54 4.48 7.75
C TYR A 120 23.36 3.00 7.50
N ILE A 121 22.27 2.42 8.00
CA ILE A 121 21.89 1.03 7.75
C ILE A 121 20.47 0.98 7.22
N GLY A 122 20.20 0.11 6.24
CA GLY A 122 18.88 -0.03 5.63
C GLY A 122 18.29 -1.42 5.81
N VAL A 123 16.99 -1.50 5.96
CA VAL A 123 16.24 -2.76 6.07
C VAL A 123 14.89 -2.68 5.35
N VAL A 124 14.39 -3.82 4.91
CA VAL A 124 13.14 -3.98 4.15
C VAL A 124 12.31 -5.12 4.76
N PRO A 125 10.96 -5.11 4.61
CA PRO A 125 10.14 -6.20 5.13
C PRO A 125 10.52 -7.56 4.55
N PRO A 126 10.69 -8.60 5.40
CA PRO A 126 10.95 -9.96 4.92
C PRO A 126 9.85 -10.51 4.02
N GLN A 127 8.65 -9.96 4.09
CA GLN A 127 7.48 -10.34 3.30
C GLN A 127 7.65 -10.13 1.80
N ILE A 128 8.69 -9.44 1.34
CA ILE A 128 9.01 -9.37 -0.11
C ILE A 128 9.19 -10.75 -0.73
N MET A 129 9.62 -11.73 0.06
CA MET A 129 9.77 -13.12 -0.40
C MET A 129 8.44 -13.75 -0.83
N GLY A 130 7.33 -13.33 -0.21
CA GLY A 130 5.99 -13.72 -0.62
C GLY A 130 5.44 -12.80 -1.71
N TRP A 131 5.54 -11.49 -1.52
CA TRP A 131 4.96 -10.51 -2.43
C TRP A 131 5.59 -10.56 -3.84
N ASP A 132 6.89 -10.80 -3.93
CA ASP A 132 7.63 -10.87 -5.20
C ASP A 132 8.30 -12.24 -5.41
N LYS A 133 7.63 -13.29 -5.01
CA LYS A 133 8.16 -14.67 -5.08
C LYS A 133 8.69 -15.03 -6.46
N ALA A 134 8.00 -14.66 -7.53
CA ALA A 134 8.42 -14.97 -8.89
C ALA A 134 9.76 -14.32 -9.24
N ASN A 135 10.06 -13.15 -8.69
CA ASN A 135 11.30 -12.41 -8.92
C ASN A 135 12.44 -12.84 -7.99
N LEU A 136 12.12 -13.33 -6.79
CA LEU A 136 13.09 -13.45 -5.70
C LEU A 136 13.41 -14.88 -5.28
N SER A 137 12.48 -15.83 -5.48
CA SER A 137 12.68 -17.22 -5.06
C SER A 137 13.93 -17.85 -5.68
N GLY A 138 14.77 -18.46 -4.84
CA GLY A 138 16.02 -19.06 -5.26
C GLY A 138 17.17 -18.08 -5.52
N LYS A 139 16.91 -16.78 -5.52
CA LYS A 139 17.90 -15.73 -5.77
C LYS A 139 18.35 -15.02 -4.50
N VAL A 140 17.42 -14.78 -3.61
CA VAL A 140 17.68 -14.12 -2.32
C VAL A 140 16.91 -14.79 -1.18
N THR A 141 17.36 -14.51 0.04
CA THR A 141 16.60 -14.71 1.27
C THR A 141 16.57 -13.38 2.03
N VAL A 142 15.66 -13.21 2.95
CA VAL A 142 15.55 -11.97 3.74
C VAL A 142 15.54 -12.30 5.22
N ASN A 143 16.42 -11.65 5.98
CA ASN A 143 16.53 -11.82 7.42
C ASN A 143 15.55 -10.90 8.17
N ASP A 144 15.30 -11.24 9.44
CA ASP A 144 14.51 -10.41 10.35
C ASP A 144 15.08 -9.00 10.48
N ILE A 145 14.21 -8.00 10.45
CA ILE A 145 14.62 -6.58 10.52
C ILE A 145 15.35 -6.28 11.83
N THR A 146 14.73 -6.59 12.96
CA THR A 146 15.26 -6.25 14.29
C THR A 146 16.59 -6.95 14.58
N GLU A 147 16.66 -8.25 14.30
CA GLU A 147 17.90 -9.03 14.50
C GLU A 147 19.05 -8.51 13.64
N THR A 148 18.76 -8.11 12.40
CA THR A 148 19.76 -7.56 11.48
C THR A 148 20.35 -6.25 12.03
N VAL A 149 19.50 -5.32 12.45
CA VAL A 149 19.98 -4.04 13.00
C VAL A 149 20.72 -4.24 14.31
N ARG A 150 20.20 -5.13 15.18
CA ARG A 150 20.86 -5.46 16.45
C ARG A 150 22.27 -6.02 16.24
N LYS A 151 22.47 -6.81 15.18
CA LYS A 151 23.78 -7.37 14.82
C LYS A 151 24.75 -6.30 14.32
N TYR A 152 24.30 -5.39 13.44
CA TYR A 152 25.20 -4.46 12.76
C TYR A 152 25.51 -3.18 13.53
N VAL A 153 24.63 -2.69 14.39
CA VAL A 153 24.86 -1.44 15.13
C VAL A 153 26.14 -1.48 15.98
N PRO A 154 26.44 -2.52 16.78
CA PRO A 154 27.71 -2.61 17.50
C PRO A 154 28.91 -2.61 16.56
N GLU A 155 28.85 -3.31 15.42
CA GLU A 155 29.93 -3.34 14.43
C GLU A 155 30.17 -1.95 13.82
N MET A 156 29.12 -1.21 13.49
CA MET A 156 29.22 0.16 12.98
C MET A 156 29.88 1.08 14.00
N ARG A 157 29.51 0.96 15.27
CA ARG A 157 30.14 1.73 16.36
C ARG A 157 31.62 1.39 16.51
N GLU A 158 31.98 0.12 16.49
CA GLU A 158 33.36 -0.35 16.57
C GLU A 158 34.19 0.18 15.41
N LYS A 159 33.60 0.29 14.23
CA LYS A 159 34.24 0.84 13.02
C LYS A 159 34.26 2.37 12.97
N GLY A 160 33.78 3.02 14.03
CA GLY A 160 33.94 4.46 14.22
C GLY A 160 32.73 5.33 13.94
N ALA A 161 31.54 4.75 13.75
CA ALA A 161 30.34 5.55 13.61
C ALA A 161 30.07 6.35 14.89
N ASP A 162 29.98 7.68 14.76
CA ASP A 162 29.64 8.60 15.84
C ASP A 162 28.14 8.68 16.06
N VAL A 163 27.38 8.60 14.97
CA VAL A 163 25.91 8.62 14.93
C VAL A 163 25.45 7.48 14.03
N VAL A 164 24.44 6.74 14.47
CA VAL A 164 23.82 5.67 13.66
C VAL A 164 22.39 6.07 13.30
N VAL A 165 22.11 6.11 12.02
CA VAL A 165 20.80 6.37 11.43
C VAL A 165 20.28 5.10 10.78
N VAL A 166 19.12 4.65 11.19
CA VAL A 166 18.45 3.49 10.61
C VAL A 166 17.45 3.98 9.55
N LEU A 167 17.61 3.49 8.33
CA LEU A 167 16.68 3.68 7.23
C LEU A 167 15.81 2.44 7.15
N ALA A 168 14.67 2.46 7.81
CA ALA A 168 13.80 1.31 7.92
C ALA A 168 12.59 1.45 7.00
N HIS A 169 12.55 0.66 5.92
CA HIS A 169 11.32 0.56 5.15
C HIS A 169 10.37 -0.42 5.86
N SER A 170 9.78 0.04 6.96
CA SER A 170 8.96 -0.73 7.91
C SER A 170 8.09 0.23 8.69
N GLY A 171 6.93 -0.21 9.14
CA GLY A 171 6.01 0.61 9.92
C GLY A 171 6.19 0.48 11.43
N LEU A 172 5.36 1.19 12.15
CA LEU A 172 5.34 1.23 13.61
C LEU A 172 4.16 0.41 14.14
N SER A 173 4.47 -0.63 14.91
CA SER A 173 3.51 -1.43 15.67
C SER A 173 4.08 -1.73 17.05
N ALA A 174 3.29 -1.51 18.10
CA ALA A 174 3.64 -1.84 19.47
C ALA A 174 3.22 -3.27 19.87
N ASP A 175 2.76 -4.08 18.93
CA ASP A 175 2.46 -5.51 19.18
C ASP A 175 3.70 -6.24 19.72
N PRO A 176 3.54 -7.30 20.49
CA PRO A 176 4.68 -8.07 21.00
C PRO A 176 5.63 -8.50 19.86
N TYR A 177 6.92 -8.48 20.14
CA TYR A 177 7.94 -8.84 19.15
C TYR A 177 7.67 -10.24 18.56
N LYS A 178 7.75 -10.29 17.25
CA LYS A 178 7.61 -11.52 16.48
C LYS A 178 8.73 -11.57 15.44
N VAL A 179 9.41 -12.71 15.35
CA VAL A 179 10.45 -12.92 14.34
C VAL A 179 9.84 -12.78 12.93
N MET A 180 10.55 -12.12 12.05
CA MET A 180 10.13 -11.84 10.66
C MET A 180 8.92 -10.90 10.58
N ALA A 181 8.69 -10.07 11.59
CA ALA A 181 7.62 -9.08 11.56
C ALA A 181 7.84 -8.05 10.45
N GLU A 182 6.74 -7.65 9.82
CA GLU A 182 6.71 -6.63 8.77
C GLU A 182 6.98 -5.23 9.33
N ASN A 183 6.38 -4.90 10.48
CA ASN A 183 6.44 -3.58 11.09
C ASN A 183 7.23 -3.66 12.40
N SER A 184 8.49 -3.24 12.36
CA SER A 184 9.46 -3.51 13.43
C SER A 184 10.10 -2.26 14.04
N VAL A 185 9.65 -1.07 13.65
CA VAL A 185 10.30 0.20 14.07
C VAL A 185 10.27 0.39 15.59
N TYR A 186 9.22 -0.04 16.26
CA TYR A 186 9.14 0.02 17.72
C TYR A 186 10.36 -0.64 18.38
N TYR A 187 10.72 -1.85 17.92
CA TYR A 187 11.85 -2.61 18.46
C TYR A 187 13.20 -2.05 18.03
N LEU A 188 13.28 -1.41 16.87
CA LEU A 188 14.49 -0.71 16.45
C LEU A 188 14.83 0.46 17.39
N SER A 189 13.83 1.14 17.92
CA SER A 189 14.01 2.22 18.88
C SER A 189 14.54 1.76 20.24
N GLU A 190 14.45 0.48 20.54
CA GLU A 190 14.96 -0.12 21.77
C GLU A 190 16.41 -0.62 21.66
N ILE A 191 17.00 -0.59 20.46
CA ILE A 191 18.37 -1.06 20.23
C ILE A 191 19.36 0.01 20.70
N PRO A 192 20.26 -0.32 21.65
CA PRO A 192 21.29 0.63 22.09
C PRO A 192 22.17 1.06 20.93
N GLY A 193 22.47 2.34 20.84
CA GLY A 193 23.34 2.90 19.81
C GLY A 193 22.64 3.44 18.57
N VAL A 194 21.34 3.26 18.43
CA VAL A 194 20.53 3.89 17.38
C VAL A 194 20.20 5.32 17.77
N ASN A 195 20.55 6.29 16.93
CA ASN A 195 20.36 7.72 17.22
C ASN A 195 19.17 8.35 16.48
N ALA A 196 18.79 7.81 15.35
CA ALA A 196 17.65 8.29 14.57
C ALA A 196 17.07 7.16 13.71
N ILE A 197 15.76 7.21 13.47
CA ILE A 197 15.06 6.25 12.62
C ILE A 197 14.24 7.02 11.58
N MET A 198 14.59 6.84 10.31
CA MET A 198 13.78 7.26 9.17
C MET A 198 12.99 6.05 8.72
N PHE A 199 11.66 6.11 8.74
CA PHE A 199 10.85 4.95 8.43
C PHE A 199 9.64 5.27 7.53
N GLY A 200 8.96 4.24 7.05
CA GLY A 200 7.89 4.39 6.08
C GLY A 200 7.03 3.13 5.95
N HIS A 201 6.71 2.74 4.71
CA HIS A 201 5.95 1.54 4.35
C HIS A 201 4.45 1.61 4.71
N ALA A 202 4.11 2.08 5.90
CA ALA A 202 2.73 2.11 6.40
C ALA A 202 1.90 3.28 5.84
N HIS A 203 2.50 4.19 5.05
CA HIS A 203 1.82 5.35 4.46
C HIS A 203 1.15 6.27 5.50
N ALA A 204 1.70 6.32 6.70
CA ALA A 204 1.20 7.15 7.78
C ALA A 204 2.20 8.25 8.15
N VAL A 205 1.80 9.14 9.05
CA VAL A 205 2.65 10.26 9.50
C VAL A 205 3.03 10.05 10.95
N PHE A 206 4.34 9.97 11.21
CA PHE A 206 4.90 10.01 12.56
C PHE A 206 5.96 11.10 12.64
N PRO A 207 6.00 11.96 13.70
CA PRO A 207 5.01 12.03 14.75
C PRO A 207 3.64 12.49 14.25
N GLY A 208 2.58 11.91 14.81
CA GLY A 208 1.22 12.21 14.42
C GLY A 208 0.21 11.65 15.42
N LYS A 209 -0.99 12.19 15.42
CA LYS A 209 -2.06 11.84 16.36
C LYS A 209 -2.42 10.35 16.40
N ASP A 210 -2.25 9.66 15.26
CA ASP A 210 -2.62 8.25 15.14
C ASP A 210 -1.73 7.33 15.99
N PHE A 211 -0.58 7.83 16.42
CA PHE A 211 0.39 7.09 17.23
C PHE A 211 0.51 7.61 18.67
N ALA A 212 -0.37 8.53 19.08
CA ALA A 212 -0.30 9.18 20.39
C ALA A 212 -0.48 8.19 21.56
N ASP A 213 -1.19 7.10 21.36
CA ASP A 213 -1.48 6.11 22.39
C ASP A 213 -0.42 5.01 22.51
N ILE A 214 0.62 5.04 21.66
CA ILE A 214 1.71 4.06 21.74
C ILE A 214 2.63 4.41 22.92
N GLU A 215 2.83 3.45 23.80
CA GLU A 215 3.75 3.60 24.93
C GLU A 215 5.17 3.88 24.41
N GLY A 216 5.79 4.93 24.96
CA GLY A 216 7.12 5.37 24.53
C GLY A 216 7.12 6.36 23.39
N ALA A 217 5.99 6.63 22.73
CA ALA A 217 5.89 7.65 21.71
C ALA A 217 5.65 9.04 22.35
N ASP A 218 6.51 9.99 22.02
CA ASP A 218 6.35 11.40 22.35
C ASP A 218 6.08 12.18 21.06
N ILE A 219 4.82 12.48 20.81
CA ILE A 219 4.41 13.12 19.56
C ILE A 219 4.92 14.56 19.47
N ALA A 220 5.02 15.26 20.59
CA ALA A 220 5.51 16.65 20.62
C ALA A 220 7.00 16.74 20.24
N LYS A 221 7.82 15.81 20.72
CA LYS A 221 9.25 15.72 20.38
C LYS A 221 9.54 14.94 19.11
N GLY A 222 8.62 14.09 18.67
CA GLY A 222 8.86 13.17 17.57
C GLY A 222 9.84 12.07 17.93
N THR A 223 9.73 11.52 19.15
CA THR A 223 10.61 10.45 19.61
C THR A 223 9.83 9.18 19.91
N LEU A 224 10.52 8.07 19.81
CA LEU A 224 10.02 6.74 20.14
C LEU A 224 11.04 6.09 21.06
N ASN A 225 10.66 5.83 22.33
CA ASN A 225 11.57 5.38 23.37
C ASN A 225 12.83 6.27 23.48
N GLY A 226 12.65 7.58 23.33
CA GLY A 226 13.72 8.56 23.38
C GLY A 226 14.53 8.75 22.09
N VAL A 227 14.28 7.95 21.06
CA VAL A 227 14.96 8.03 19.76
C VAL A 227 14.12 8.87 18.78
N PRO A 228 14.66 9.91 18.16
CA PRO A 228 13.92 10.66 17.15
C PRO A 228 13.61 9.77 15.96
N ALA A 229 12.36 9.80 15.52
CA ALA A 229 11.86 8.98 14.43
C ALA A 229 10.89 9.78 13.57
N VAL A 230 10.89 9.54 12.27
CA VAL A 230 9.99 10.22 11.35
C VAL A 230 9.50 9.27 10.25
N MET A 231 8.20 9.31 10.01
CA MET A 231 7.54 8.67 8.87
C MET A 231 6.74 9.76 8.13
N PRO A 232 7.11 10.10 6.88
CA PRO A 232 6.62 11.30 6.21
C PRO A 232 5.41 11.06 5.29
N GLY A 233 4.51 10.15 5.64
CA GLY A 233 3.31 9.92 4.83
C GLY A 233 3.56 9.14 3.56
N MET A 234 3.08 9.64 2.44
CA MET A 234 3.18 8.96 1.15
C MET A 234 3.23 9.95 -0.02
N TRP A 235 3.77 9.52 -1.16
CA TRP A 235 3.75 10.24 -2.45
C TRP A 235 4.30 11.67 -2.39
N GLY A 236 5.20 11.93 -1.46
CA GLY A 236 5.80 13.26 -1.30
C GLY A 236 4.89 14.29 -0.62
N ASP A 237 3.87 13.86 0.11
CA ASP A 237 2.96 14.76 0.81
C ASP A 237 3.58 15.43 2.04
N HIS A 238 4.65 14.86 2.57
CA HIS A 238 5.40 15.43 3.71
C HIS A 238 6.91 15.31 3.50
N LEU A 239 7.66 16.17 4.15
CA LEU A 239 9.10 16.04 4.36
C LEU A 239 9.34 15.69 5.83
N GLY A 240 10.00 14.55 6.09
CA GLY A 240 10.47 14.21 7.43
C GLY A 240 11.74 14.96 7.79
N VAL A 241 11.79 15.57 8.96
CA VAL A 241 12.95 16.30 9.45
C VAL A 241 13.32 15.81 10.84
N VAL A 242 14.56 15.39 11.01
CA VAL A 242 15.13 15.03 12.31
C VAL A 242 16.25 16.03 12.65
N ASP A 243 16.15 16.67 13.79
CA ASP A 243 17.18 17.56 14.31
C ASP A 243 17.92 16.88 15.46
N LEU A 244 19.24 16.76 15.32
CA LEU A 244 20.13 16.28 16.36
C LEU A 244 21.04 17.42 16.82
N GLN A 245 21.01 17.76 18.10
CA GLN A 245 22.07 18.58 18.71
C GLN A 245 23.20 17.68 19.15
N LEU A 246 24.39 17.99 18.69
CA LEU A 246 25.59 17.19 18.95
C LEU A 246 26.63 17.99 19.71
N SER A 247 27.34 17.33 20.63
CA SER A 247 28.46 17.87 21.36
C SER A 247 29.68 16.98 21.18
N ASN A 248 30.86 17.58 21.02
CA ASN A 248 32.14 16.88 20.93
C ASN A 248 33.12 17.41 21.98
N ASP A 249 32.62 17.97 23.09
CA ASP A 249 33.44 18.63 24.13
C ASP A 249 34.40 17.66 24.83
N SER A 250 34.04 16.37 24.90
CA SER A 250 34.86 15.32 25.49
C SER A 250 35.78 14.59 24.48
N GLY A 251 35.85 15.09 23.25
CA GLY A 251 36.52 14.37 22.15
C GLY A 251 35.70 13.20 21.57
N LYS A 252 34.50 13.00 22.07
CA LYS A 252 33.56 11.96 21.61
C LYS A 252 32.20 12.60 21.33
N TRP A 253 31.66 12.35 20.15
CA TRP A 253 30.37 12.89 19.76
C TRP A 253 29.25 12.31 20.61
N GLN A 254 28.36 13.17 21.07
CA GLN A 254 27.18 12.81 21.84
C GLN A 254 25.96 13.60 21.34
N VAL A 255 24.81 12.93 21.29
CA VAL A 255 23.53 13.59 21.03
C VAL A 255 23.01 14.17 22.34
N THR A 256 22.90 15.51 22.43
CA THR A 256 22.43 16.19 23.63
C THR A 256 20.95 16.49 23.62
N GLN A 257 20.36 16.72 22.44
CA GLN A 257 18.93 16.90 22.23
C GLN A 257 18.56 16.37 20.86
N ALA A 258 17.32 15.90 20.73
CA ALA A 258 16.79 15.40 19.48
C ALA A 258 15.30 15.68 19.36
N LYS A 259 14.85 15.98 18.15
CA LYS A 259 13.44 16.11 17.82
C LYS A 259 13.20 15.71 16.38
N ALA A 260 11.96 15.35 16.05
CA ALA A 260 11.55 15.06 14.70
C ALA A 260 10.17 15.65 14.41
N GLU A 261 9.95 15.97 13.15
CA GLU A 261 8.65 16.44 12.66
C GLU A 261 8.43 16.01 11.21
N ALA A 262 7.19 15.90 10.81
CA ALA A 262 6.80 15.70 9.41
C ALA A 262 6.13 16.98 8.91
N ARG A 263 6.72 17.61 7.90
CA ARG A 263 6.25 18.91 7.35
C ARG A 263 5.39 18.65 6.12
N PRO A 264 4.10 19.04 6.12
CA PRO A 264 3.25 18.85 4.96
C PRO A 264 3.63 19.79 3.82
N ILE A 265 3.43 19.33 2.58
CA ILE A 265 3.61 20.17 1.39
C ILE A 265 2.35 20.98 1.04
N TYR A 266 1.21 20.57 1.60
CA TYR A 266 -0.09 21.16 1.30
C TYR A 266 -0.95 21.30 2.56
N ASP A 267 -1.57 22.45 2.73
CA ASP A 267 -2.54 22.70 3.78
C ASP A 267 -3.94 22.36 3.26
N ILE A 268 -4.46 21.21 3.70
CA ILE A 268 -5.75 20.69 3.25
C ILE A 268 -6.91 21.61 3.69
N ALA A 269 -6.84 22.12 4.93
CA ALA A 269 -7.90 22.95 5.50
C ALA A 269 -8.07 24.27 4.73
N ASN A 270 -6.96 24.92 4.38
CA ASN A 270 -6.95 26.19 3.68
C ASN A 270 -6.76 26.05 2.16
N LYS A 271 -6.66 24.83 1.65
CA LYS A 271 -6.44 24.51 0.22
C LYS A 271 -5.26 25.28 -0.38
N LYS A 272 -4.15 25.29 0.34
CA LYS A 272 -2.97 26.10 0.00
C LYS A 272 -1.70 25.24 -0.06
N SER A 273 -0.93 25.44 -1.13
CA SER A 273 0.43 24.90 -1.21
C SER A 273 1.33 25.59 -0.18
N LEU A 274 2.12 24.80 0.56
CA LEU A 274 3.06 25.28 1.57
C LEU A 274 4.48 25.41 1.02
N ALA A 275 4.73 25.00 -0.23
CA ALA A 275 6.03 25.13 -0.88
C ALA A 275 5.84 25.48 -2.36
N ALA A 276 6.76 26.29 -2.86
CA ALA A 276 6.80 26.60 -4.28
C ALA A 276 7.36 25.41 -5.08
N GLU A 277 6.90 25.28 -6.30
CA GLU A 277 7.41 24.32 -7.27
C GLU A 277 8.90 24.59 -7.57
N ASP A 278 9.69 23.54 -7.72
CA ASP A 278 11.10 23.66 -8.09
C ASP A 278 11.21 23.62 -9.61
N SER A 279 11.53 24.76 -10.22
CA SER A 279 11.59 24.90 -11.69
C SER A 279 12.66 24.00 -12.34
N LYS A 280 13.75 23.74 -11.64
CA LYS A 280 14.82 22.85 -12.14
C LYS A 280 14.34 21.40 -12.23
N LEU A 281 13.57 20.95 -11.24
CA LEU A 281 12.97 19.61 -11.27
C LEU A 281 11.96 19.48 -12.39
N VAL A 282 11.08 20.45 -12.55
CA VAL A 282 10.07 20.47 -13.63
C VAL A 282 10.75 20.40 -15.00
N GLU A 283 11.78 21.19 -15.23
CA GLU A 283 12.54 21.20 -16.49
C GLU A 283 13.24 19.85 -16.72
N THR A 284 13.90 19.31 -15.68
CA THR A 284 14.63 18.04 -15.75
C THR A 284 13.72 16.87 -16.14
N LEU A 285 12.48 16.88 -15.67
CA LEU A 285 11.54 15.76 -15.84
C LEU A 285 10.55 15.98 -17.00
N LYS A 286 10.59 17.12 -17.68
CA LYS A 286 9.58 17.45 -18.67
C LYS A 286 9.45 16.41 -19.80
N ALA A 287 10.57 15.96 -20.36
CA ALA A 287 10.54 14.98 -21.45
C ALA A 287 9.94 13.64 -21.02
N ASP A 288 10.31 13.16 -19.82
CA ASP A 288 9.77 11.91 -19.26
C ASP A 288 8.29 12.04 -18.91
N HIS A 289 7.88 13.19 -18.39
CA HIS A 289 6.48 13.49 -18.11
C HIS A 289 5.63 13.50 -19.39
N ASP A 290 6.10 14.17 -20.45
CA ASP A 290 5.37 14.24 -21.72
C ASP A 290 5.27 12.86 -22.38
N ALA A 291 6.35 12.07 -22.35
CA ALA A 291 6.34 10.69 -22.85
C ALA A 291 5.36 9.80 -22.06
N THR A 292 5.31 9.97 -20.74
CA THR A 292 4.36 9.26 -19.89
C THR A 292 2.92 9.60 -20.24
N ARG A 293 2.62 10.88 -20.45
CA ARG A 293 1.28 11.32 -20.86
C ARG A 293 0.85 10.71 -22.20
N GLN A 294 1.77 10.62 -23.15
CA GLN A 294 1.50 9.97 -24.44
C GLN A 294 1.24 8.46 -24.25
N PHE A 295 2.05 7.80 -23.42
CA PHE A 295 1.90 6.37 -23.12
C PHE A 295 0.53 6.05 -22.54
N VAL A 296 0.10 6.78 -21.49
CA VAL A 296 -1.15 6.52 -20.79
C VAL A 296 -2.40 6.97 -21.55
N SER A 297 -2.23 7.76 -22.61
CA SER A 297 -3.33 8.26 -23.44
C SER A 297 -3.67 7.37 -24.62
N LYS A 298 -2.96 6.25 -24.81
CA LYS A 298 -3.24 5.31 -25.90
C LYS A 298 -4.61 4.65 -25.71
N PRO A 299 -5.46 4.63 -26.75
CA PRO A 299 -6.75 3.93 -26.68
C PRO A 299 -6.58 2.43 -26.53
N ILE A 300 -7.39 1.81 -25.65
CA ILE A 300 -7.43 0.35 -25.47
C ILE A 300 -8.82 -0.24 -25.72
N GLY A 301 -9.88 0.56 -25.67
CA GLY A 301 -11.25 0.09 -25.87
C GLY A 301 -12.28 1.15 -25.52
N LYS A 302 -13.50 0.71 -25.27
CA LYS A 302 -14.65 1.59 -25.02
C LYS A 302 -15.55 1.00 -23.95
N SER A 303 -16.12 1.84 -23.08
CA SER A 303 -17.09 1.45 -22.07
C SER A 303 -18.48 2.03 -22.35
N ALA A 304 -19.50 1.20 -22.18
CA ALA A 304 -20.90 1.59 -22.32
C ALA A 304 -21.39 2.46 -21.15
N ASP A 305 -20.76 2.40 -19.97
CA ASP A 305 -21.19 3.09 -18.78
C ASP A 305 -20.01 3.60 -17.97
N ASN A 306 -20.29 4.48 -17.03
CA ASN A 306 -19.30 5.01 -16.09
C ASN A 306 -18.89 3.96 -15.06
N MET A 307 -17.64 4.01 -14.63
CA MET A 307 -17.12 3.15 -13.56
C MET A 307 -16.56 4.03 -12.43
N TYR A 308 -17.33 4.19 -11.37
CA TYR A 308 -16.97 4.99 -10.20
C TYR A 308 -16.98 4.14 -8.94
N SER A 309 -15.96 4.29 -8.10
CA SER A 309 -15.80 3.46 -6.89
C SER A 309 -16.45 4.04 -5.62
N TYR A 310 -17.33 5.02 -5.75
CA TYR A 310 -17.91 5.72 -4.61
C TYR A 310 -18.69 4.82 -3.64
N LEU A 311 -19.24 3.73 -4.13
CA LEU A 311 -20.05 2.78 -3.37
C LEU A 311 -19.38 1.40 -3.20
N ALA A 312 -18.13 1.25 -3.64
CA ALA A 312 -17.46 -0.06 -3.67
C ALA A 312 -17.30 -0.71 -2.29
N LEU A 313 -17.32 0.07 -1.22
CA LEU A 313 -17.22 -0.46 0.15
C LEU A 313 -18.57 -0.98 0.71
N VAL A 314 -19.70 -0.63 0.10
CA VAL A 314 -21.01 -0.95 0.67
C VAL A 314 -21.90 -1.77 -0.27
N GLN A 315 -21.55 -1.88 -1.54
CA GLN A 315 -22.29 -2.66 -2.54
C GLN A 315 -21.37 -3.18 -3.64
N ASP A 316 -21.86 -4.12 -4.41
CA ASP A 316 -21.18 -4.61 -5.61
C ASP A 316 -21.01 -3.47 -6.61
N ASP A 317 -19.82 -3.37 -7.22
CA ASP A 317 -19.39 -2.15 -7.89
C ASP A 317 -18.79 -2.45 -9.27
N PRO A 318 -19.07 -1.62 -10.28
CA PRO A 318 -18.53 -1.85 -11.62
C PRO A 318 -17.00 -1.79 -11.68
N THR A 319 -16.33 -1.02 -10.84
CA THR A 319 -14.86 -0.92 -10.83
C THR A 319 -14.18 -2.21 -10.38
N VAL A 320 -14.82 -2.97 -9.49
CA VAL A 320 -14.34 -4.28 -9.04
C VAL A 320 -14.84 -5.38 -9.99
N GLN A 321 -16.05 -5.25 -10.51
CA GLN A 321 -16.64 -6.22 -11.44
C GLN A 321 -15.80 -6.39 -12.72
N VAL A 322 -15.31 -5.30 -13.31
CA VAL A 322 -14.49 -5.40 -14.52
C VAL A 322 -13.16 -6.10 -14.28
N VAL A 323 -12.56 -5.90 -13.11
CA VAL A 323 -11.34 -6.60 -12.71
C VAL A 323 -11.62 -8.10 -12.59
N ASN A 324 -12.69 -8.47 -11.91
CA ASN A 324 -13.09 -9.87 -11.75
C ASN A 324 -13.45 -10.52 -13.09
N ASN A 325 -14.15 -9.81 -13.98
CA ASN A 325 -14.45 -10.31 -15.31
C ASN A 325 -13.17 -10.61 -16.11
N ALA A 326 -12.20 -9.70 -16.07
CA ALA A 326 -10.94 -9.86 -16.78
C ALA A 326 -10.11 -11.02 -16.22
N GLN A 327 -9.99 -11.12 -14.91
CA GLN A 327 -9.25 -12.19 -14.23
C GLN A 327 -9.88 -13.56 -14.52
N LYS A 328 -11.20 -13.66 -14.43
CA LYS A 328 -11.93 -14.90 -14.70
C LYS A 328 -11.74 -15.35 -16.15
N ALA A 329 -11.91 -14.45 -17.11
CA ALA A 329 -11.72 -14.75 -18.53
C ALA A 329 -10.30 -15.24 -18.84
N TYR A 330 -9.29 -14.62 -18.24
CA TYR A 330 -7.89 -15.03 -18.38
C TYR A 330 -7.68 -16.46 -17.88
N VAL A 331 -8.17 -16.76 -16.68
CA VAL A 331 -8.00 -18.08 -16.05
C VAL A 331 -8.75 -19.16 -16.83
N GLU A 332 -9.99 -18.89 -17.22
CA GLU A 332 -10.78 -19.83 -18.03
C GLU A 332 -10.11 -20.18 -19.36
N HIS A 333 -9.45 -19.20 -19.97
CA HIS A 333 -8.66 -19.45 -21.18
C HIS A 333 -7.40 -20.27 -20.88
N TYR A 334 -6.67 -19.89 -19.83
CA TYR A 334 -5.40 -20.53 -19.44
C TYR A 334 -5.58 -22.02 -19.12
N ILE A 335 -6.62 -22.38 -18.36
CA ILE A 335 -6.83 -23.76 -17.89
C ILE A 335 -7.32 -24.71 -18.97
N GLN A 336 -7.73 -24.23 -20.14
CA GLN A 336 -8.19 -25.08 -21.25
C GLN A 336 -7.11 -26.10 -21.66
N GLY A 337 -5.85 -25.75 -21.51
CA GLY A 337 -4.72 -26.63 -21.81
C GLY A 337 -4.35 -27.60 -20.69
N ASP A 338 -5.01 -27.54 -19.53
CA ASP A 338 -4.73 -28.38 -18.38
C ASP A 338 -5.96 -29.22 -18.01
N PRO A 339 -5.94 -30.56 -18.27
CA PRO A 339 -7.11 -31.41 -18.05
C PRO A 339 -7.59 -31.47 -16.60
N ASP A 340 -6.70 -31.30 -15.63
CA ASP A 340 -7.04 -31.35 -14.21
C ASP A 340 -7.66 -30.05 -13.73
N LEU A 341 -7.09 -28.92 -14.12
CA LEU A 341 -7.61 -27.59 -13.74
C LEU A 341 -8.90 -27.25 -14.48
N ALA A 342 -9.03 -27.66 -15.73
CA ALA A 342 -10.21 -27.38 -16.56
C ALA A 342 -11.53 -27.95 -15.98
N LYS A 343 -11.43 -28.91 -15.07
CA LYS A 343 -12.60 -29.51 -14.38
C LYS A 343 -13.12 -28.67 -13.23
N LEU A 344 -12.32 -27.68 -12.75
CA LEU A 344 -12.67 -26.89 -11.57
C LEU A 344 -13.39 -25.61 -11.97
N PRO A 345 -14.43 -25.21 -11.23
CA PRO A 345 -15.05 -23.91 -11.41
C PRO A 345 -14.08 -22.78 -11.08
N VAL A 346 -14.17 -21.69 -11.84
CA VAL A 346 -13.32 -20.51 -11.66
C VAL A 346 -14.10 -19.42 -10.95
N LEU A 347 -13.59 -18.98 -9.82
CA LEU A 347 -14.01 -17.79 -9.09
C LEU A 347 -12.94 -16.71 -9.25
N SER A 348 -13.27 -15.47 -8.95
CA SER A 348 -12.33 -14.37 -8.99
C SER A 348 -12.49 -13.46 -7.77
N ALA A 349 -11.38 -13.14 -7.12
CA ALA A 349 -11.33 -12.25 -5.98
C ALA A 349 -10.63 -10.94 -6.35
N ALA A 350 -11.22 -9.82 -5.99
CA ALA A 350 -10.64 -8.50 -6.16
C ALA A 350 -11.13 -7.55 -5.06
N ALA A 351 -10.31 -6.57 -4.73
CA ALA A 351 -10.63 -5.54 -3.75
C ALA A 351 -10.59 -4.15 -4.40
N PRO A 352 -11.36 -3.18 -3.89
CA PRO A 352 -11.23 -1.79 -4.32
C PRO A 352 -9.96 -1.18 -3.73
N PHE A 353 -9.14 -0.51 -4.57
CA PHE A 353 -7.89 0.14 -4.12
C PHE A 353 -8.06 1.64 -3.90
N LYS A 354 -8.95 2.30 -4.64
CA LYS A 354 -9.18 3.76 -4.55
C LYS A 354 -10.59 4.02 -4.04
N VAL A 355 -10.73 4.09 -2.73
CA VAL A 355 -12.00 4.26 -2.03
C VAL A 355 -11.88 5.18 -0.81
N GLY A 356 -11.05 6.24 -0.91
CA GLY A 356 -10.85 7.22 0.15
C GLY A 356 -9.57 7.04 0.94
N GLY A 357 -8.64 6.19 0.50
CA GLY A 357 -7.40 5.87 1.20
C GLY A 357 -7.66 5.21 2.54
N ARG A 358 -7.01 5.70 3.59
CA ARG A 358 -7.23 5.28 4.98
C ARG A 358 -8.13 6.26 5.72
N LYS A 359 -9.19 6.72 5.06
CA LYS A 359 -10.06 7.83 5.46
C LYS A 359 -9.29 9.17 5.55
N ASN A 360 -8.32 9.34 4.69
CA ASN A 360 -7.48 10.54 4.68
C ASN A 360 -7.47 11.26 3.32
N ASP A 361 -8.12 10.68 2.30
CA ASP A 361 -8.15 11.27 0.97
C ASP A 361 -9.54 11.16 0.33
N PRO A 362 -10.41 12.18 0.54
CA PRO A 362 -11.75 12.19 -0.02
C PRO A 362 -11.80 12.34 -1.55
N ALA A 363 -10.67 12.59 -2.21
CA ALA A 363 -10.55 12.64 -3.66
C ALA A 363 -10.09 11.31 -4.28
N SER A 364 -9.64 10.34 -3.47
CA SER A 364 -9.09 9.07 -3.95
C SER A 364 -10.18 8.06 -4.28
N TYR A 365 -10.82 8.25 -5.42
CA TYR A 365 -11.81 7.33 -5.99
C TYR A 365 -11.52 7.08 -7.46
N VAL A 366 -11.90 5.91 -7.94
CA VAL A 366 -11.89 5.62 -9.38
C VAL A 366 -12.99 6.41 -10.06
N GLU A 367 -12.62 7.16 -11.10
CA GLU A 367 -13.55 7.93 -11.92
C GLU A 367 -13.25 7.68 -13.40
N VAL A 368 -13.75 6.57 -13.93
CA VAL A 368 -13.62 6.20 -15.33
C VAL A 368 -14.94 6.49 -16.05
N GLU A 369 -14.89 7.47 -16.96
CA GLU A 369 -16.07 7.89 -17.72
C GLU A 369 -16.41 6.88 -18.82
N LYS A 370 -17.69 6.76 -19.16
CA LYS A 370 -18.13 6.03 -20.34
C LYS A 370 -17.52 6.58 -21.62
N GLY A 371 -17.37 5.75 -22.62
CA GLY A 371 -16.75 6.11 -23.90
C GLY A 371 -15.36 5.51 -24.03
N GLN A 372 -14.49 6.19 -24.76
CA GLN A 372 -13.14 5.69 -25.04
C GLN A 372 -12.34 5.47 -23.77
N LEU A 373 -11.71 4.30 -23.67
CA LEU A 373 -10.81 3.94 -22.57
C LEU A 373 -9.36 3.93 -23.05
N THR A 374 -8.47 4.31 -22.17
CA THR A 374 -7.01 4.31 -22.39
C THR A 374 -6.32 3.44 -21.35
N PHE A 375 -5.02 3.18 -21.54
CA PHE A 375 -4.22 2.47 -20.52
C PHE A 375 -4.26 3.17 -19.16
N ARG A 376 -4.37 4.50 -19.16
CA ARG A 376 -4.55 5.30 -17.93
C ARG A 376 -5.78 4.84 -17.13
N ASN A 377 -6.86 4.52 -17.81
CA ASN A 377 -8.07 4.01 -17.16
C ASN A 377 -7.85 2.64 -16.54
N ALA A 378 -7.12 1.74 -17.22
CA ALA A 378 -6.77 0.44 -16.66
C ALA A 378 -5.86 0.59 -15.42
N ALA A 379 -4.89 1.51 -15.46
CA ALA A 379 -4.03 1.81 -14.33
C ALA A 379 -4.79 2.43 -13.15
N ASP A 380 -5.86 3.19 -13.42
CA ASP A 380 -6.73 3.77 -12.41
C ASP A 380 -7.64 2.71 -11.75
N LEU A 381 -8.15 1.77 -12.55
CA LEU A 381 -8.94 0.63 -12.06
C LEU A 381 -8.11 -0.38 -11.28
N TYR A 382 -6.85 -0.58 -11.65
CA TYR A 382 -5.93 -1.50 -10.95
C TYR A 382 -4.59 -0.81 -10.68
N LEU A 383 -4.45 -0.30 -9.48
CA LEU A 383 -3.38 0.62 -9.08
C LEU A 383 -1.99 0.00 -9.01
N TYR A 384 -1.88 -1.30 -8.67
CA TYR A 384 -0.60 -1.95 -8.38
C TYR A 384 -0.13 -2.86 -9.52
N PRO A 385 1.19 -3.04 -9.72
CA PRO A 385 1.75 -3.97 -10.71
C PRO A 385 1.76 -5.41 -10.21
N ASN A 386 0.69 -5.82 -9.53
CA ASN A 386 0.55 -7.19 -9.05
C ASN A 386 0.46 -8.15 -10.23
N THR A 387 0.97 -9.37 -10.08
CA THR A 387 0.81 -10.46 -11.05
C THR A 387 -0.40 -11.32 -10.71
N LEU A 388 -1.06 -11.83 -11.74
CA LEU A 388 -2.21 -12.71 -11.57
C LEU A 388 -1.77 -14.10 -11.11
N ILE A 389 -2.31 -14.53 -9.99
CA ILE A 389 -2.05 -15.84 -9.40
C ILE A 389 -3.38 -16.55 -9.19
N VAL A 390 -3.40 -17.87 -9.35
CA VAL A 390 -4.59 -18.68 -9.09
C VAL A 390 -4.32 -19.63 -7.94
N VAL A 391 -5.21 -19.61 -6.96
CA VAL A 391 -5.18 -20.54 -5.83
C VAL A 391 -6.31 -21.57 -5.98
N LYS A 392 -6.10 -22.75 -5.39
CA LYS A 392 -7.10 -23.80 -5.28
C LYS A 392 -7.62 -23.79 -3.85
N ALA A 393 -8.91 -23.49 -3.69
CA ALA A 393 -9.56 -23.34 -2.39
C ALA A 393 -10.83 -24.19 -2.32
N SER A 394 -11.11 -24.73 -1.13
CA SER A 394 -12.37 -25.43 -0.87
C SER A 394 -13.52 -24.44 -0.66
N GLY A 395 -14.76 -24.91 -0.77
CA GLY A 395 -15.93 -24.11 -0.44
C GLY A 395 -15.91 -23.58 0.98
N LYS A 396 -15.41 -24.36 1.92
CA LYS A 396 -15.18 -23.92 3.31
C LYS A 396 -14.18 -22.76 3.36
N GLU A 397 -13.07 -22.87 2.64
CA GLU A 397 -12.03 -21.83 2.59
C GLU A 397 -12.54 -20.56 1.90
N VAL A 398 -13.36 -20.67 0.87
CA VAL A 398 -14.02 -19.52 0.23
C VAL A 398 -14.87 -18.77 1.24
N LYS A 399 -15.66 -19.49 2.06
CA LYS A 399 -16.46 -18.87 3.12
C LYS A 399 -15.60 -18.15 4.16
N GLU A 400 -14.55 -18.81 4.64
CA GLU A 400 -13.63 -18.20 5.63
C GLU A 400 -12.88 -17.00 5.06
N TRP A 401 -12.51 -17.01 3.78
CA TRP A 401 -11.95 -15.86 3.08
C TRP A 401 -12.90 -14.67 3.13
N LEU A 402 -14.17 -14.89 2.79
CA LEU A 402 -15.21 -13.85 2.85
C LEU A 402 -15.50 -13.39 4.29
N GLU A 403 -15.42 -14.27 5.27
CA GLU A 403 -15.57 -13.89 6.69
C GLU A 403 -14.45 -12.91 7.11
N CYS A 404 -13.22 -13.11 6.65
CA CYS A 404 -12.15 -12.14 6.90
C CYS A 404 -12.43 -10.80 6.20
N SER A 405 -12.83 -10.82 4.93
CA SER A 405 -13.23 -9.61 4.21
C SER A 405 -14.34 -8.83 4.94
N ALA A 406 -15.27 -9.54 5.59
CA ALA A 406 -16.36 -8.94 6.33
C ALA A 406 -15.91 -8.13 7.56
N GLY A 407 -14.64 -8.24 7.97
CA GLY A 407 -14.02 -7.37 8.98
C GLY A 407 -13.97 -5.89 8.57
N GLN A 408 -14.22 -5.59 7.30
CA GLN A 408 -14.42 -4.24 6.76
C GLN A 408 -15.46 -3.43 7.53
N PHE A 409 -16.46 -4.09 8.11
CA PHE A 409 -17.62 -3.43 8.71
C PHE A 409 -17.56 -3.47 10.23
N ASN A 410 -17.97 -2.38 10.85
CA ASN A 410 -18.27 -2.37 12.28
C ASN A 410 -19.54 -3.18 12.56
N GLN A 411 -19.64 -3.74 13.76
CA GLN A 411 -20.87 -4.37 14.20
C GLN A 411 -21.96 -3.32 14.42
N ILE A 412 -23.10 -3.50 13.79
CA ILE A 412 -24.26 -2.62 13.93
C ILE A 412 -25.21 -3.20 14.99
N ASP A 413 -25.58 -2.36 15.95
CA ASP A 413 -26.59 -2.69 16.96
C ASP A 413 -27.98 -2.41 16.40
N PRO A 414 -28.81 -3.46 16.15
CA PRO A 414 -30.15 -3.27 15.61
C PRO A 414 -31.15 -2.62 16.60
N ASN A 415 -30.76 -2.41 17.83
CA ASN A 415 -31.58 -1.81 18.88
C ASN A 415 -31.20 -0.36 19.17
N SER A 416 -30.14 0.18 18.59
CA SER A 416 -29.68 1.55 18.80
C SER A 416 -30.15 2.48 17.68
N THR A 417 -30.76 3.60 18.05
CA THR A 417 -31.15 4.67 17.12
C THR A 417 -30.10 5.78 17.01
N LYS A 418 -29.00 5.67 17.77
CA LYS A 418 -27.89 6.61 17.70
C LYS A 418 -27.09 6.40 16.39
N PRO A 419 -26.35 7.42 15.92
CA PRO A 419 -25.48 7.26 14.76
C PRO A 419 -24.46 6.12 14.95
N GLN A 420 -24.37 5.24 13.97
CA GLN A 420 -23.42 4.12 13.93
C GLN A 420 -22.60 4.17 12.65
N SER A 421 -21.29 4.14 12.79
CA SER A 421 -20.36 4.09 11.66
C SER A 421 -20.32 2.68 11.08
N LEU A 422 -20.54 2.56 9.77
CA LEU A 422 -20.57 1.26 9.09
C LEU A 422 -19.17 0.71 8.79
N ILE A 423 -18.26 1.59 8.35
CA ILE A 423 -16.93 1.16 7.90
C ILE A 423 -15.92 1.20 9.04
N ASN A 424 -15.21 0.11 9.22
CA ASN A 424 -14.14 -0.04 10.21
C ASN A 424 -12.81 0.48 9.65
N TRP A 425 -12.71 1.80 9.47
CA TRP A 425 -11.55 2.43 8.86
C TRP A 425 -10.24 2.20 9.64
N ASP A 426 -10.31 2.21 10.96
CA ASP A 426 -9.12 2.09 11.80
C ASP A 426 -8.62 0.65 11.94
N GLY A 427 -9.55 -0.31 11.95
CA GLY A 427 -9.24 -1.70 12.22
C GLY A 427 -9.10 -2.60 10.99
N PHE A 428 -9.44 -2.10 9.81
CA PHE A 428 -9.42 -2.89 8.58
C PHE A 428 -8.97 -2.05 7.39
N ARG A 429 -8.05 -2.57 6.59
CA ARG A 429 -7.58 -1.90 5.37
C ARG A 429 -8.47 -2.24 4.19
N THR A 430 -8.97 -1.24 3.50
CA THR A 430 -9.93 -1.40 2.40
C THR A 430 -9.39 -2.24 1.24
N TYR A 431 -8.07 -2.24 1.01
CA TYR A 431 -7.45 -3.11 0.01
C TYR A 431 -7.51 -4.61 0.36
N ASN A 432 -7.91 -4.95 1.58
CA ASN A 432 -8.19 -6.33 2.00
C ASN A 432 -9.67 -6.71 1.88
N PHE A 433 -10.52 -5.78 1.47
CA PHE A 433 -11.94 -6.06 1.24
C PHE A 433 -12.13 -6.79 -0.10
N ASP A 434 -11.72 -8.04 -0.13
CA ASP A 434 -11.94 -8.88 -1.31
C ASP A 434 -13.42 -9.22 -1.43
N VAL A 435 -13.97 -9.01 -2.63
CA VAL A 435 -15.23 -9.60 -3.04
C VAL A 435 -14.94 -10.74 -4.00
N ILE A 436 -15.68 -11.83 -3.88
CA ILE A 436 -15.48 -13.03 -4.73
C ILE A 436 -16.64 -13.13 -5.71
N ASP A 437 -16.32 -13.01 -6.98
CA ASP A 437 -17.25 -13.17 -8.08
C ASP A 437 -17.37 -14.65 -8.45
N GLY A 438 -18.57 -15.07 -8.84
CA GLY A 438 -18.91 -16.47 -9.16
C GLY A 438 -19.66 -17.19 -8.04
N VAL A 439 -19.78 -16.61 -6.86
CA VAL A 439 -20.65 -17.04 -5.75
C VAL A 439 -21.58 -15.90 -5.36
N ASN A 440 -22.70 -16.21 -4.75
CA ASN A 440 -23.64 -15.22 -4.22
C ASN A 440 -23.65 -15.30 -2.70
N TYR A 441 -23.71 -14.16 -2.03
CA TYR A 441 -23.71 -14.12 -0.56
C TYR A 441 -24.25 -12.80 -0.01
N GLN A 442 -24.54 -12.80 1.28
CA GLN A 442 -24.90 -11.62 2.04
C GLN A 442 -23.95 -11.46 3.22
N ILE A 443 -23.74 -10.22 3.65
CA ILE A 443 -22.93 -9.89 4.82
C ILE A 443 -23.86 -9.32 5.90
N ASP A 444 -24.01 -10.04 7.02
CA ASP A 444 -24.81 -9.62 8.16
C ASP A 444 -23.95 -8.83 9.14
N VAL A 445 -24.03 -7.51 9.07
CA VAL A 445 -23.24 -6.60 9.92
C VAL A 445 -23.76 -6.48 11.35
N THR A 446 -24.91 -7.10 11.67
CA THR A 446 -25.38 -7.17 13.07
C THR A 446 -24.62 -8.20 13.89
N GLN A 447 -23.93 -9.14 13.21
CA GLN A 447 -23.12 -10.15 13.87
C GLN A 447 -21.72 -9.62 14.17
N PRO A 448 -21.05 -10.14 15.22
CA PRO A 448 -19.64 -9.83 15.45
C PRO A 448 -18.78 -10.29 14.27
N ALA A 449 -17.65 -9.62 14.07
CA ALA A 449 -16.66 -10.08 13.10
C ALA A 449 -16.01 -11.40 13.61
N ARG A 450 -15.90 -12.38 12.72
CA ARG A 450 -15.23 -13.65 13.01
C ARG A 450 -13.72 -13.48 13.08
N TYR A 451 -13.18 -12.61 12.24
CA TYR A 451 -11.75 -12.32 12.12
C TYR A 451 -11.49 -10.84 12.41
N ASP A 452 -10.29 -10.54 12.91
CA ASP A 452 -9.81 -9.16 13.03
C ASP A 452 -9.25 -8.63 11.70
N GLY A 453 -8.69 -7.42 11.71
CA GLY A 453 -8.14 -6.78 10.51
C GLY A 453 -6.91 -7.47 9.93
N GLU A 454 -6.29 -8.39 10.66
CA GLU A 454 -5.16 -9.21 10.24
C GLU A 454 -5.56 -10.66 9.93
N CYS A 455 -6.85 -10.92 9.75
CA CYS A 455 -7.40 -12.27 9.53
C CYS A 455 -7.07 -13.27 10.65
N GLN A 456 -6.90 -12.81 11.86
CA GLN A 456 -6.81 -13.69 13.03
C GLN A 456 -8.21 -13.94 13.59
N MET A 457 -8.53 -15.19 13.86
CA MET A 457 -9.84 -15.56 14.40
C MET A 457 -10.00 -15.01 15.82
N VAL A 458 -11.03 -14.19 16.03
CA VAL A 458 -11.32 -13.57 17.33
C VAL A 458 -12.68 -14.03 17.91
N ASN A 459 -13.60 -14.46 17.06
CA ASN A 459 -14.92 -14.95 17.45
C ASN A 459 -15.29 -16.20 16.66
N ALA A 460 -14.89 -17.37 17.15
CA ALA A 460 -15.04 -18.64 16.44
C ALA A 460 -16.51 -19.01 16.14
N ASN A 461 -17.44 -18.52 16.96
CA ASN A 461 -18.88 -18.79 16.80
C ASN A 461 -19.60 -17.71 16.00
N ALA A 462 -18.93 -16.64 15.60
CA ALA A 462 -19.52 -15.57 14.80
C ALA A 462 -19.57 -15.96 13.32
N GLU A 463 -20.61 -15.48 12.64
CA GLU A 463 -20.81 -15.74 11.21
C GLU A 463 -21.55 -14.55 10.60
N ARG A 464 -20.85 -13.81 9.76
CA ARG A 464 -21.40 -12.69 8.99
C ARG A 464 -21.83 -13.08 7.59
N ILE A 465 -21.16 -14.07 6.98
CA ILE A 465 -21.45 -14.51 5.61
C ILE A 465 -22.66 -15.43 5.65
N LYS A 466 -23.75 -14.97 5.00
CA LYS A 466 -25.02 -15.66 4.95
C LYS A 466 -25.39 -16.02 3.52
N ASN A 467 -26.10 -17.12 3.36
CA ASN A 467 -26.68 -17.53 2.09
C ASN A 467 -25.63 -17.66 0.97
N LEU A 468 -24.43 -18.17 1.32
CA LEU A 468 -23.37 -18.39 0.35
C LEU A 468 -23.75 -19.54 -0.58
N THR A 469 -23.94 -19.20 -1.86
CA THR A 469 -24.38 -20.13 -2.88
C THR A 469 -23.44 -20.15 -4.08
N PHE A 470 -23.38 -21.31 -4.73
CA PHE A 470 -22.72 -21.49 -6.01
C PHE A 470 -23.74 -22.18 -6.96
N ASN A 471 -23.94 -21.61 -8.14
CA ASN A 471 -24.97 -22.08 -9.10
C ASN A 471 -26.37 -22.23 -8.48
N GLY A 472 -26.74 -21.31 -7.60
CA GLY A 472 -28.05 -21.27 -6.95
C GLY A 472 -28.25 -22.26 -5.80
N LYS A 473 -27.22 -23.02 -5.44
CA LYS A 473 -27.27 -23.99 -4.34
C LYS A 473 -26.29 -23.57 -3.22
N PRO A 474 -26.58 -23.90 -1.95
CA PRO A 474 -25.60 -23.70 -0.88
C PRO A 474 -24.25 -24.29 -1.28
N ILE A 475 -23.16 -23.54 -1.02
CA ILE A 475 -21.82 -24.00 -1.42
C ILE A 475 -21.46 -25.28 -0.67
N ASP A 476 -20.95 -26.27 -1.40
CA ASP A 476 -20.39 -27.47 -0.80
C ASP A 476 -19.05 -27.13 -0.15
N PRO A 477 -18.89 -27.30 1.18
CA PRO A 477 -17.64 -26.95 1.86
C PRO A 477 -16.44 -27.80 1.40
N ASN A 478 -16.68 -28.96 0.80
CA ASN A 478 -15.64 -29.86 0.31
C ASN A 478 -15.36 -29.73 -1.19
N ALA A 479 -16.20 -29.01 -1.93
CA ALA A 479 -15.96 -28.76 -3.36
C ALA A 479 -14.74 -27.86 -3.54
N MET A 480 -13.99 -28.09 -4.60
CA MET A 480 -12.79 -27.32 -4.91
C MET A 480 -13.05 -26.31 -6.02
N PHE A 481 -12.47 -25.15 -5.85
CA PHE A 481 -12.57 -24.01 -6.77
C PHE A 481 -11.19 -23.48 -7.10
N LEU A 482 -11.04 -22.94 -8.30
CA LEU A 482 -9.92 -22.07 -8.63
C LEU A 482 -10.35 -20.63 -8.34
N VAL A 483 -9.52 -19.88 -7.62
CA VAL A 483 -9.78 -18.47 -7.33
C VAL A 483 -8.66 -17.63 -7.94
N ALA A 484 -9.02 -16.82 -8.94
CA ALA A 484 -8.10 -15.84 -9.50
C ALA A 484 -7.91 -14.69 -8.50
N THR A 485 -6.68 -14.29 -8.28
CA THR A 485 -6.32 -13.19 -7.38
C THR A 485 -4.99 -12.59 -7.83
N ASN A 486 -4.27 -11.97 -6.93
CA ASN A 486 -2.94 -11.41 -7.20
C ASN A 486 -1.87 -12.05 -6.31
N ASN A 487 -0.60 -11.79 -6.63
CA ASN A 487 0.54 -12.34 -5.90
C ASN A 487 0.56 -11.91 -4.42
N TYR A 488 0.20 -10.69 -4.13
CA TYR A 488 0.16 -10.19 -2.76
C TYR A 488 -0.82 -11.02 -1.89
N ARG A 489 -2.02 -11.26 -2.40
CA ARG A 489 -3.05 -12.06 -1.72
C ARG A 489 -2.68 -13.54 -1.68
N ALA A 490 -2.31 -14.10 -2.82
CA ALA A 490 -2.07 -15.54 -2.97
C ALA A 490 -0.92 -16.04 -2.10
N TYR A 491 0.20 -15.31 -2.05
CA TYR A 491 1.38 -15.72 -1.27
C TYR A 491 1.35 -15.23 0.17
N GLY A 492 0.51 -14.27 0.50
CA GLY A 492 0.43 -13.68 1.84
C GLY A 492 0.03 -14.65 2.94
N GLY A 493 -0.79 -15.65 2.61
CA GLY A 493 -1.18 -16.70 3.55
C GLY A 493 -2.06 -16.26 4.72
N LYS A 494 -2.50 -15.01 4.75
CA LYS A 494 -3.38 -14.49 5.81
C LYS A 494 -4.82 -14.99 5.65
N PHE A 495 -5.34 -14.96 4.44
CA PHE A 495 -6.71 -15.38 4.13
C PHE A 495 -6.76 -16.90 3.97
N ALA A 496 -7.84 -17.52 4.41
CA ALA A 496 -8.09 -18.92 4.16
C ALA A 496 -8.06 -19.20 2.65
N GLY A 497 -7.53 -20.33 2.25
CA GLY A 497 -7.39 -20.67 0.83
C GLY A 497 -6.19 -20.02 0.13
N THR A 498 -5.37 -19.27 0.85
CA THR A 498 -4.14 -18.64 0.35
C THR A 498 -2.89 -19.23 0.98
N GLY A 499 -1.73 -18.81 0.50
CA GLY A 499 -0.42 -19.35 0.91
C GLY A 499 0.14 -20.34 -0.10
N ASP A 500 1.41 -20.68 0.04
CA ASP A 500 2.17 -21.49 -0.92
C ASP A 500 1.51 -22.83 -1.25
N SER A 501 0.92 -23.50 -0.26
CA SER A 501 0.28 -24.81 -0.45
C SER A 501 -0.99 -24.75 -1.30
N HIS A 502 -1.57 -23.57 -1.49
CA HIS A 502 -2.81 -23.38 -2.25
C HIS A 502 -2.59 -22.91 -3.68
N ILE A 503 -1.36 -22.57 -4.05
CA ILE A 503 -1.07 -22.06 -5.40
C ILE A 503 -1.32 -23.15 -6.44
N ALA A 504 -2.29 -22.88 -7.34
CA ALA A 504 -2.52 -23.74 -8.50
C ALA A 504 -1.58 -23.42 -9.65
N PHE A 505 -1.44 -22.12 -9.97
CA PHE A 505 -0.40 -21.63 -10.87
C PHE A 505 -0.15 -20.14 -10.68
N ALA A 506 1.05 -19.69 -11.05
CA ALA A 506 1.46 -18.30 -11.03
C ALA A 506 1.63 -17.82 -12.48
N SER A 507 0.81 -16.84 -12.87
CA SER A 507 0.94 -16.19 -14.17
C SER A 507 2.11 -15.20 -14.15
N PRO A 508 2.84 -15.03 -15.26
CA PRO A 508 3.82 -13.94 -15.40
C PRO A 508 3.16 -12.58 -15.70
N ASP A 509 1.87 -12.57 -15.98
CA ASP A 509 1.15 -11.38 -16.42
C ASP A 509 0.63 -10.55 -15.25
N GLU A 510 0.76 -9.23 -15.35
CA GLU A 510 0.21 -8.32 -14.36
C GLU A 510 -1.32 -8.26 -14.48
N ASN A 511 -2.02 -8.18 -13.33
CA ASN A 511 -3.48 -8.04 -13.29
C ASN A 511 -3.96 -6.83 -14.12
N ARG A 512 -3.22 -5.72 -14.06
CA ARG A 512 -3.50 -4.50 -14.84
C ARG A 512 -3.41 -4.75 -16.35
N SER A 513 -2.39 -5.47 -16.79
CA SER A 513 -2.22 -5.86 -18.20
C SER A 513 -3.30 -6.81 -18.66
N VAL A 514 -3.69 -7.75 -17.81
CA VAL A 514 -4.82 -8.67 -18.04
C VAL A 514 -6.12 -7.87 -18.21
N LEU A 515 -6.34 -6.88 -17.36
CA LEU A 515 -7.50 -5.98 -17.44
C LEU A 515 -7.49 -5.17 -18.76
N ALA A 516 -6.37 -4.56 -19.11
CA ALA A 516 -6.25 -3.80 -20.36
C ALA A 516 -6.47 -4.66 -21.61
N ALA A 517 -5.93 -5.88 -21.62
CA ALA A 517 -6.15 -6.84 -22.71
C ALA A 517 -7.61 -7.27 -22.79
N TRP A 518 -8.26 -7.54 -21.68
CA TRP A 518 -9.68 -7.89 -21.65
C TRP A 518 -10.57 -6.75 -22.18
N ILE A 519 -10.29 -5.51 -21.78
CA ILE A 519 -11.00 -4.32 -22.29
C ILE A 519 -10.86 -4.24 -23.82
N ALA A 520 -9.65 -4.45 -24.34
CA ALA A 520 -9.37 -4.41 -25.78
C ALA A 520 -10.11 -5.52 -26.53
N ASP A 521 -10.02 -6.77 -26.05
CA ASP A 521 -10.62 -7.94 -26.67
C ASP A 521 -12.15 -7.88 -26.66
N GLU A 522 -12.72 -7.50 -25.53
CA GLU A 522 -14.16 -7.37 -25.37
C GLU A 522 -14.73 -6.24 -26.23
N SER A 523 -13.99 -5.11 -26.32
CA SER A 523 -14.37 -3.99 -27.20
C SER A 523 -14.33 -4.37 -28.67
N LYS A 524 -13.38 -5.22 -29.10
CA LYS A 524 -13.33 -5.76 -30.46
C LYS A 524 -14.52 -6.70 -30.73
N ARG A 525 -14.85 -7.56 -29.77
CA ARG A 525 -15.91 -8.56 -29.90
C ARG A 525 -17.30 -7.93 -29.91
N ALA A 526 -17.57 -7.02 -28.98
CA ALA A 526 -18.92 -6.49 -28.70
C ALA A 526 -19.06 -4.96 -28.97
N GLY A 527 -18.00 -4.31 -29.45
CA GLY A 527 -17.98 -2.88 -29.68
C GLY A 527 -17.59 -2.05 -28.44
N GLU A 528 -17.97 -2.52 -27.26
CA GLU A 528 -17.69 -1.87 -25.99
C GLU A 528 -17.81 -2.88 -24.84
N ILE A 529 -17.23 -2.55 -23.69
CA ILE A 529 -17.45 -3.32 -22.47
C ILE A 529 -18.73 -2.87 -21.76
N HIS A 530 -19.36 -3.80 -21.05
CA HIS A 530 -20.53 -3.55 -20.19
C HIS A 530 -20.13 -3.80 -18.74
N PRO A 531 -19.75 -2.77 -17.98
CA PRO A 531 -19.13 -2.93 -16.68
C PRO A 531 -20.12 -3.10 -15.52
N ALA A 532 -21.41 -3.26 -15.79
CA ALA A 532 -22.42 -3.35 -14.74
C ALA A 532 -22.08 -4.44 -13.73
N ALA A 533 -22.19 -4.12 -12.45
CA ALA A 533 -22.07 -5.10 -11.36
C ALA A 533 -23.17 -6.15 -11.46
N ASP A 534 -22.85 -7.40 -11.17
CA ASP A 534 -23.81 -8.52 -11.24
C ASP A 534 -24.62 -8.70 -9.94
N ASN A 535 -24.35 -7.87 -8.94
CA ASN A 535 -25.03 -7.87 -7.63
C ASN A 535 -24.97 -9.22 -6.92
N ASN A 536 -23.82 -9.90 -7.02
CA ASN A 536 -23.62 -11.20 -6.40
C ASN A 536 -23.51 -11.15 -4.87
N TRP A 537 -23.34 -9.97 -4.31
CA TRP A 537 -23.32 -9.78 -2.86
C TRP A 537 -24.04 -8.50 -2.45
N ARG A 538 -24.48 -8.47 -1.20
CA ARG A 538 -25.06 -7.31 -0.56
C ARG A 538 -24.92 -7.40 0.96
N LEU A 539 -25.12 -6.29 1.64
CA LEU A 539 -25.35 -6.28 3.08
C LEU A 539 -26.73 -6.88 3.37
N ALA A 540 -26.82 -7.79 4.33
CA ALA A 540 -28.07 -8.42 4.68
C ALA A 540 -29.07 -7.39 5.24
N PRO A 541 -30.36 -7.51 4.91
CA PRO A 541 -31.38 -6.66 5.53
C PRO A 541 -31.39 -6.79 7.05
N ILE A 542 -31.54 -5.67 7.74
CA ILE A 542 -31.64 -5.64 9.20
C ILE A 542 -33.12 -5.53 9.58
N ALA A 543 -33.66 -6.59 10.17
CA ALA A 543 -35.02 -6.61 10.66
C ALA A 543 -35.17 -5.83 11.98
N GLY A 544 -36.34 -5.27 12.22
CA GLY A 544 -36.69 -4.59 13.45
C GLY A 544 -37.65 -3.41 13.26
N ASP A 545 -38.19 -2.91 14.35
CA ASP A 545 -39.14 -1.81 14.34
C ASP A 545 -38.47 -0.44 14.43
N LYS A 546 -37.19 -0.42 14.79
CA LYS A 546 -36.44 0.82 15.01
C LYS A 546 -35.86 1.36 13.73
N LYS A 547 -35.92 2.67 13.54
CA LYS A 547 -35.25 3.37 12.48
C LYS A 547 -33.79 3.57 12.89
N LEU A 548 -32.87 2.85 12.23
CA LEU A 548 -31.45 2.92 12.50
C LEU A 548 -30.80 4.09 11.77
N ASP A 549 -29.78 4.67 12.38
CA ASP A 549 -28.95 5.72 11.80
C ASP A 549 -27.55 5.13 11.48
N ILE A 550 -27.45 4.44 10.34
CA ILE A 550 -26.22 3.79 9.88
C ILE A 550 -25.56 4.72 8.88
N ARG A 551 -24.29 5.03 9.09
CA ARG A 551 -23.56 6.03 8.29
C ARG A 551 -22.30 5.47 7.67
N PHE A 552 -22.01 5.91 6.45
CA PHE A 552 -20.71 5.64 5.80
C PHE A 552 -20.18 6.89 5.09
N GLU A 553 -18.88 6.92 4.89
CA GLU A 553 -18.15 8.03 4.33
C GLU A 553 -17.75 7.72 2.89
N THR A 554 -17.90 8.70 2.00
CA THR A 554 -17.48 8.60 0.60
C THR A 554 -17.15 9.98 0.02
N SER A 555 -16.93 10.06 -1.29
CA SER A 555 -16.58 11.30 -1.96
C SER A 555 -17.64 12.40 -1.74
N PRO A 556 -17.20 13.64 -1.49
CA PRO A 556 -18.10 14.78 -1.36
C PRO A 556 -18.52 15.40 -2.70
N SER A 557 -18.05 14.86 -3.84
CA SER A 557 -18.27 15.46 -5.15
C SER A 557 -19.73 15.40 -5.61
N ASP A 558 -20.12 16.34 -6.46
CA ASP A 558 -21.45 16.33 -7.09
C ASP A 558 -21.63 15.09 -7.96
N LYS A 559 -20.56 14.65 -8.64
CA LYS A 559 -20.56 13.42 -9.43
C LYS A 559 -20.88 12.20 -8.57
N ALA A 560 -20.32 12.12 -7.37
CA ALA A 560 -20.62 11.05 -6.40
C ALA A 560 -22.09 11.09 -5.96
N ALA A 561 -22.62 12.28 -5.67
CA ALA A 561 -24.02 12.44 -5.26
C ALA A 561 -24.99 11.93 -6.33
N VAL A 562 -24.73 12.26 -7.60
CA VAL A 562 -25.53 11.77 -8.74
C VAL A 562 -25.45 10.26 -8.87
N PHE A 563 -24.23 9.71 -8.82
CA PHE A 563 -24.01 8.28 -8.94
C PHE A 563 -24.70 7.50 -7.82
N ILE A 564 -24.61 7.98 -6.58
CA ILE A 564 -25.25 7.34 -5.42
C ILE A 564 -26.76 7.32 -5.57
N LYS A 565 -27.33 8.43 -6.04
CA LYS A 565 -28.78 8.51 -6.29
C LYS A 565 -29.24 7.55 -7.38
N GLU A 566 -28.46 7.40 -8.46
CA GLU A 566 -28.84 6.57 -9.61
C GLU A 566 -28.51 5.09 -9.42
N LYS A 567 -27.41 4.75 -8.75
CA LYS A 567 -26.85 3.40 -8.68
C LYS A 567 -26.85 2.78 -7.28
N GLY A 568 -27.21 3.54 -6.24
CA GLY A 568 -27.28 3.01 -4.88
C GLY A 568 -28.28 1.88 -4.74
N GLN A 569 -27.85 0.73 -4.21
CA GLN A 569 -28.74 -0.42 -3.95
C GLN A 569 -29.63 -0.20 -2.72
N TYR A 570 -29.23 0.68 -1.84
CA TYR A 570 -29.95 1.03 -0.62
C TYR A 570 -30.38 2.50 -0.68
N PRO A 571 -31.51 2.86 -0.05
CA PRO A 571 -31.81 4.28 0.14
C PRO A 571 -30.71 4.96 0.93
N MET A 572 -30.16 6.04 0.41
CA MET A 572 -29.06 6.79 1.00
C MET A 572 -29.31 8.29 0.94
N ASN A 573 -29.02 8.98 2.04
CA ASN A 573 -29.13 10.43 2.13
C ASN A 573 -27.87 11.01 2.74
N LYS A 574 -27.34 12.07 2.12
CA LYS A 574 -26.24 12.82 2.71
C LYS A 574 -26.72 13.57 3.94
N VAL A 575 -26.05 13.36 5.08
CA VAL A 575 -26.41 13.97 6.37
C VAL A 575 -25.38 14.97 6.87
N ALA A 576 -24.11 14.86 6.43
CA ALA A 576 -23.03 15.74 6.89
C ALA A 576 -21.82 15.66 5.96
N THR A 577 -20.84 16.51 6.23
CA THR A 577 -19.47 16.44 5.71
C THR A 577 -18.56 16.44 6.93
N ASP A 578 -17.56 15.52 6.97
CA ASP A 578 -16.65 15.46 8.10
C ASP A 578 -15.50 16.47 8.00
N ASP A 579 -14.64 16.51 9.01
CA ASP A 579 -13.54 17.47 9.11
C ASP A 579 -12.49 17.29 8.01
N ILE A 580 -12.37 16.08 7.45
CA ILE A 580 -11.39 15.74 6.41
C ILE A 580 -11.96 16.08 5.02
N GLY A 581 -13.29 16.20 4.91
CA GLY A 581 -13.98 16.53 3.67
C GLY A 581 -14.76 15.38 3.06
N PHE A 582 -14.88 14.23 3.74
CA PHE A 582 -15.76 13.16 3.28
C PHE A 582 -17.23 13.52 3.45
N ALA A 583 -18.04 13.18 2.46
CA ALA A 583 -19.49 13.21 2.62
C ALA A 583 -19.92 12.00 3.47
N ILE A 584 -20.81 12.25 4.43
CA ILE A 584 -21.38 11.20 5.28
C ILE A 584 -22.82 10.94 4.81
N TYR A 585 -23.08 9.69 4.47
CA TYR A 585 -24.40 9.23 4.02
C TYR A 585 -25.02 8.32 5.06
N GLN A 586 -26.31 8.54 5.31
CA GLN A 586 -27.14 7.60 6.07
C GLN A 586 -27.66 6.53 5.12
N VAL A 587 -27.52 5.27 5.49
CA VAL A 587 -27.89 4.10 4.68
C VAL A 587 -29.05 3.38 5.34
N ASP A 588 -30.10 3.11 4.57
CA ASP A 588 -31.24 2.32 5.02
C ASP A 588 -31.04 0.85 4.62
N LEU A 589 -30.78 -0.01 5.61
CA LEU A 589 -30.62 -1.45 5.43
C LEU A 589 -31.85 -2.26 5.84
N SER A 590 -33.01 -1.63 6.00
CA SER A 590 -34.24 -2.31 6.46
C SER A 590 -34.86 -3.27 5.44
N LYS A 591 -34.46 -3.20 4.16
CA LYS A 591 -34.99 -4.05 3.07
C LYS A 591 -33.90 -4.75 2.29
#